data_63e903c5ad3536bb01306541b81f26bc
#
_entry.id   63e903c5ad3536bb01306541b81f26bc
#
_cell.length_a   1.000
_cell.length_b   1.000
_cell.length_c   1.000
_cell.angle_alpha   90.00
_cell.angle_beta   90.00
_cell.angle_gamma   90.00
#
_symmetry.space_group_name_H-M   'P 1'
#
loop_
_entity.id
_entity.type
_entity.pdbx_description
1 polymer ?
#
loop_
_entity_poly.entity_id
_entity_poly.type
_entity_poly.pdbx_seq_one_letter_code
_entity_poly.pdbx_strand_id
1 'polypeptide(L)'
;MKDFEFSFPTQIIFGADAEEKIGALSQKYGHRAMIIYGSERIRNNGLYDRLAAKLKEYGVISLPFGGIAENPRLIKVDEGIDLVRNNEIDLLLAVGGGSVIDTAKAISLGSYYPGGVWDLYEQKAKATEVLPIGVVLTMAATASEANGVSVIWNEEQNRKCALTDARVCPKFALMNPELTYTVPARQTAAGSLDIFAHAFERYIVRSQEGVLRDHLCESIMQTVIEELPVVLADPASKEGRSELMWTATMAHSNMIGFEGDYACHAVSHIFTELFGLSHGEALAILMPAWCCMMSSREPEFMKKFFSHVWHAEGGDDEALLWDGVKRFYRFISSCGLATTLKEAGFINVDTDRVTDKVLQGETQFIGGG
;
A
#
# COMPACT_ATOMS: atom_id res chain seq x y z
N MET A 1 -9.16 -12.96 -22.16
CA MET A 1 -9.61 -12.35 -20.88
C MET A 1 -10.59 -13.32 -20.24
N LYS A 2 -10.44 -13.66 -18.97
CA LYS A 2 -11.40 -14.52 -18.23
C LYS A 2 -12.63 -13.70 -17.84
N ASP A 3 -13.75 -14.35 -17.58
CA ASP A 3 -14.95 -13.70 -17.02
C ASP A 3 -14.64 -13.14 -15.63
N PHE A 4 -15.16 -11.95 -15.32
CA PHE A 4 -14.95 -11.30 -14.04
C PHE A 4 -16.14 -10.41 -13.66
N GLU A 5 -16.29 -10.15 -12.37
CA GLU A 5 -17.19 -9.14 -11.81
C GLU A 5 -16.34 -7.99 -11.26
N PHE A 6 -16.71 -6.76 -11.57
CA PHE A 6 -15.99 -5.57 -11.12
C PHE A 6 -16.92 -4.59 -10.44
N SER A 7 -16.52 -4.13 -9.26
CA SER A 7 -17.13 -3.00 -8.59
C SER A 7 -16.07 -2.09 -7.99
N PHE A 8 -16.30 -0.79 -8.04
CA PHE A 8 -15.44 0.21 -7.42
C PHE A 8 -16.28 1.01 -6.41
N PRO A 9 -16.37 0.55 -5.15
CA PRO A 9 -17.32 1.09 -4.18
C PRO A 9 -16.90 2.42 -3.56
N THR A 10 -15.64 2.85 -3.71
CA THR A 10 -15.12 4.05 -3.09
C THR A 10 -15.39 5.29 -3.93
N GLN A 11 -16.09 6.27 -3.37
CA GLN A 11 -16.18 7.59 -3.98
C GLN A 11 -14.89 8.37 -3.80
N ILE A 12 -14.13 8.60 -4.87
CA ILE A 12 -12.91 9.38 -4.82
C ILE A 12 -13.21 10.85 -5.10
N ILE A 13 -12.65 11.73 -4.27
CA ILE A 13 -12.63 13.18 -4.48
C ILE A 13 -11.17 13.60 -4.51
N PHE A 14 -10.71 14.00 -5.68
CA PHE A 14 -9.32 14.32 -5.95
C PHE A 14 -9.14 15.82 -6.25
N GLY A 15 -8.09 16.40 -5.70
CA GLY A 15 -7.66 17.78 -5.97
C GLY A 15 -7.47 18.62 -4.71
N ALA A 16 -7.07 19.87 -4.89
CA ALA A 16 -6.92 20.81 -3.80
C ALA A 16 -8.23 20.93 -3.01
N ASP A 17 -8.11 21.08 -1.69
CA ASP A 17 -9.23 21.21 -0.76
C ASP A 17 -10.24 20.03 -0.78
N ALA A 18 -9.86 18.87 -1.30
CA ALA A 18 -10.72 17.68 -1.30
C ALA A 18 -11.23 17.35 0.11
N GLU A 19 -10.40 17.54 1.14
CA GLU A 19 -10.70 17.28 2.55
C GLU A 19 -11.81 18.18 3.12
N GLU A 20 -12.11 19.32 2.50
CA GLU A 20 -13.21 20.20 2.90
C GLU A 20 -14.60 19.52 2.78
N LYS A 21 -14.69 18.45 1.98
CA LYS A 21 -15.92 17.65 1.82
C LYS A 21 -16.14 16.62 2.94
N ILE A 22 -15.22 16.51 3.91
CA ILE A 22 -15.27 15.46 4.95
C ILE A 22 -16.59 15.50 5.74
N GLY A 23 -17.06 16.69 6.15
CA GLY A 23 -18.29 16.81 6.92
C GLY A 23 -19.53 16.32 6.16
N ALA A 24 -19.72 16.82 4.94
CA ALA A 24 -20.85 16.47 4.09
C ALA A 24 -20.90 14.98 3.69
N LEU A 25 -19.75 14.34 3.54
CA LEU A 25 -19.67 12.92 3.25
C LEU A 25 -19.86 12.08 4.50
N SER A 26 -19.20 12.42 5.60
CA SER A 26 -19.28 11.69 6.86
C SER A 26 -20.72 11.61 7.40
N GLN A 27 -21.48 12.71 7.34
CA GLN A 27 -22.87 12.76 7.79
C GLN A 27 -23.78 11.71 7.13
N LYS A 28 -23.42 11.24 5.93
CA LYS A 28 -24.20 10.20 5.23
C LYS A 28 -24.02 8.80 5.83
N TYR A 29 -22.93 8.59 6.59
CA TYR A 29 -22.53 7.27 7.06
C TYR A 29 -22.54 7.13 8.58
N GLY A 30 -22.46 8.25 9.32
CA GLY A 30 -22.47 8.22 10.77
C GLY A 30 -22.49 9.61 11.39
N HIS A 31 -22.69 9.64 12.72
CA HIS A 31 -22.75 10.86 13.51
C HIS A 31 -21.71 10.90 14.64
N ARG A 32 -21.05 9.77 14.91
CA ARG A 32 -19.97 9.64 15.91
C ARG A 32 -18.74 9.00 15.27
N ALA A 33 -17.85 9.86 14.80
CA ALA A 33 -16.67 9.43 14.05
C ALA A 33 -15.45 9.25 14.95
N MET A 34 -14.63 8.21 14.71
CA MET A 34 -13.28 8.11 15.27
C MET A 34 -12.27 8.53 14.20
N ILE A 35 -11.50 9.61 14.46
CA ILE A 35 -10.42 10.06 13.59
C ILE A 35 -9.15 9.30 13.96
N ILE A 36 -8.75 8.37 13.09
CA ILE A 36 -7.58 7.50 13.25
C ILE A 36 -6.40 8.12 12.50
N TYR A 37 -5.24 8.27 13.17
CA TYR A 37 -4.07 8.90 12.56
C TYR A 37 -2.74 8.34 13.10
N GLY A 38 -1.65 8.55 12.34
CA GLY A 38 -0.34 8.08 12.72
C GLY A 38 0.32 8.98 13.77
N SER A 39 1.11 9.93 13.33
CA SER A 39 1.87 10.82 14.20
C SER A 39 1.11 12.11 14.54
N GLU A 40 1.59 12.82 15.56
CA GLU A 40 1.08 14.13 15.94
C GLU A 40 1.28 15.22 14.86
N ARG A 41 1.90 14.89 13.72
CA ARG A 41 2.09 15.83 12.60
C ARG A 41 0.78 16.45 12.15
N ILE A 42 -0.30 15.66 12.04
CA ILE A 42 -1.61 16.18 11.59
C ILE A 42 -2.24 17.16 12.59
N ARG A 43 -1.87 17.09 13.86
CA ARG A 43 -2.25 18.08 14.88
C ARG A 43 -1.37 19.32 14.76
N ASN A 44 -0.06 19.13 14.68
CA ASN A 44 0.92 20.22 14.64
C ASN A 44 0.77 21.11 13.39
N ASN A 45 0.31 20.55 12.27
CA ASN A 45 0.04 21.32 11.04
C ASN A 45 -1.42 21.82 10.93
N GLY A 46 -2.24 21.60 11.97
CA GLY A 46 -3.64 22.04 12.03
C GLY A 46 -4.63 21.26 11.17
N LEU A 47 -4.21 20.19 10.48
CA LEU A 47 -5.12 19.39 9.66
C LEU A 47 -6.22 18.76 10.53
N TYR A 48 -5.85 18.17 11.67
CA TYR A 48 -6.81 17.57 12.59
C TYR A 48 -7.92 18.57 13.00
N ASP A 49 -7.53 19.78 13.40
CA ASP A 49 -8.47 20.78 13.88
C ASP A 49 -9.42 21.25 12.77
N ARG A 50 -8.89 21.43 11.54
CA ARG A 50 -9.73 21.75 10.37
C ARG A 50 -10.76 20.66 10.09
N LEU A 51 -10.34 19.37 10.08
CA LEU A 51 -11.24 18.24 9.86
C LEU A 51 -12.29 18.13 10.96
N ALA A 52 -11.90 18.25 12.23
CA ALA A 52 -12.83 18.21 13.37
C ALA A 52 -13.84 19.36 13.33
N ALA A 53 -13.41 20.56 12.95
CA ALA A 53 -14.31 21.70 12.77
C ALA A 53 -15.34 21.44 11.66
N LYS A 54 -14.88 20.93 10.52
CA LYS A 54 -15.78 20.57 9.40
C LYS A 54 -16.79 19.46 9.77
N LEU A 55 -16.36 18.44 10.49
CA LEU A 55 -17.27 17.41 10.99
C LEU A 55 -18.34 18.00 11.89
N LYS A 56 -17.94 18.89 12.81
CA LYS A 56 -18.87 19.58 13.72
C LYS A 56 -19.90 20.45 13.00
N GLU A 57 -19.49 21.16 11.92
CA GLU A 57 -20.42 21.94 11.08
C GLU A 57 -21.56 21.09 10.51
N TYR A 58 -21.33 19.81 10.28
CA TYR A 58 -22.30 18.83 9.76
C TYR A 58 -22.93 17.93 10.84
N GLY A 59 -22.76 18.28 12.12
CA GLY A 59 -23.35 17.54 13.24
C GLY A 59 -22.67 16.19 13.54
N VAL A 60 -21.44 15.95 13.05
CA VAL A 60 -20.66 14.75 13.33
C VAL A 60 -19.73 15.03 14.51
N ILE A 61 -19.88 14.27 15.58
CA ILE A 61 -19.00 14.30 16.76
C ILE A 61 -17.75 13.47 16.44
N SER A 62 -16.55 14.00 16.70
CA SER A 62 -15.31 13.28 16.42
C SER A 62 -14.51 12.98 17.69
N LEU A 63 -13.96 11.77 17.77
CA LEU A 63 -13.05 11.30 18.81
C LEU A 63 -11.67 11.03 18.19
N PRO A 64 -10.55 11.52 18.76
CA PRO A 64 -9.22 11.23 18.25
C PRO A 64 -8.71 9.85 18.65
N PHE A 65 -8.03 9.17 17.73
CA PHE A 65 -7.28 7.95 17.98
C PHE A 65 -5.96 7.97 17.21
N GLY A 66 -4.89 8.39 17.87
CA GLY A 66 -3.57 8.57 17.27
C GLY A 66 -2.57 7.48 17.64
N GLY A 67 -1.34 7.62 17.11
CA GLY A 67 -0.23 6.74 17.45
C GLY A 67 -0.17 5.46 16.61
N ILE A 68 -0.79 5.45 15.42
CA ILE A 68 -0.64 4.33 14.48
C ILE A 68 0.76 4.35 13.90
N ALA A 69 1.54 3.32 14.19
CA ALA A 69 2.89 3.15 13.68
C ALA A 69 2.91 2.64 12.24
N GLU A 70 4.04 2.81 11.58
CA GLU A 70 4.36 2.07 10.37
C GLU A 70 4.33 0.56 10.67
N ASN A 71 3.82 -0.26 9.74
CA ASN A 71 3.45 -1.66 10.00
C ASN A 71 2.46 -1.78 11.17
N PRO A 72 1.16 -1.61 10.91
CA PRO A 72 0.14 -1.45 11.94
C PRO A 72 0.05 -2.69 12.83
N ARG A 73 -0.04 -2.47 14.13
CA ARG A 73 0.10 -3.49 15.19
C ARG A 73 -1.23 -3.94 15.72
N LEU A 74 -1.35 -5.23 16.01
CA LEU A 74 -2.58 -5.84 16.51
C LEU A 74 -3.05 -5.18 17.82
N ILE A 75 -2.13 -4.94 18.77
CA ILE A 75 -2.48 -4.30 20.04
C ILE A 75 -3.18 -2.94 19.83
N LYS A 76 -2.77 -2.19 18.83
CA LYS A 76 -3.37 -0.88 18.51
C LYS A 76 -4.76 -1.04 17.87
N VAL A 77 -4.98 -2.10 17.14
CA VAL A 77 -6.31 -2.45 16.62
C VAL A 77 -7.27 -2.79 17.74
N ASP A 78 -6.84 -3.61 18.71
CA ASP A 78 -7.66 -4.01 19.86
C ASP A 78 -8.05 -2.79 20.72
N GLU A 79 -7.10 -1.87 21.00
CA GLU A 79 -7.41 -0.59 21.64
C GLU A 79 -8.50 0.20 20.89
N GLY A 80 -8.39 0.24 19.57
CA GLY A 80 -9.35 0.94 18.71
C GLY A 80 -10.74 0.30 18.75
N ILE A 81 -10.83 -1.03 18.74
CA ILE A 81 -12.08 -1.78 18.87
C ILE A 81 -12.76 -1.48 20.20
N ASP A 82 -12.02 -1.46 21.29
CA ASP A 82 -12.55 -1.11 22.62
C ASP A 82 -13.07 0.33 22.67
N LEU A 83 -12.35 1.27 22.06
CA LEU A 83 -12.82 2.65 21.96
C LEU A 83 -14.11 2.77 21.12
N VAL A 84 -14.23 2.04 20.02
CA VAL A 84 -15.45 2.00 19.21
C VAL A 84 -16.63 1.54 20.04
N ARG A 85 -16.49 0.42 20.76
CA ARG A 85 -17.56 -0.18 21.58
C ARG A 85 -17.97 0.71 22.74
N ASN A 86 -16.98 1.30 23.44
CA ASN A 86 -17.24 2.12 24.63
C ASN A 86 -17.80 3.51 24.32
N ASN A 87 -17.64 4.01 23.08
CA ASN A 87 -18.06 5.35 22.69
C ASN A 87 -19.16 5.37 21.61
N GLU A 88 -19.73 4.22 21.29
CA GLU A 88 -20.80 4.09 20.27
C GLU A 88 -20.42 4.74 18.93
N ILE A 89 -19.16 4.50 18.50
CA ILE A 89 -18.65 5.01 17.22
C ILE A 89 -19.35 4.28 16.06
N ASP A 90 -19.87 5.05 15.11
CA ASP A 90 -20.60 4.55 13.94
C ASP A 90 -19.88 4.83 12.60
N LEU A 91 -18.76 5.56 12.64
CA LEU A 91 -17.93 5.88 11.47
C LEU A 91 -16.44 5.91 11.83
N LEU A 92 -15.58 5.35 10.97
CA LEU A 92 -14.13 5.45 11.09
C LEU A 92 -13.61 6.40 10.01
N LEU A 93 -12.74 7.33 10.40
CA LEU A 93 -12.08 8.29 9.52
C LEU A 93 -10.57 8.10 9.59
N ALA A 94 -9.99 7.46 8.60
CA ALA A 94 -8.56 7.25 8.50
C ALA A 94 -7.88 8.49 7.88
N VAL A 95 -7.06 9.20 8.64
CA VAL A 95 -6.29 10.37 8.20
C VAL A 95 -4.81 9.98 8.16
N GLY A 96 -4.35 9.49 7.02
CA GLY A 96 -3.00 8.93 6.92
C GLY A 96 -2.72 8.21 5.60
N GLY A 97 -1.68 7.39 5.61
CA GLY A 97 -1.35 6.43 4.55
C GLY A 97 -1.85 5.02 4.87
N GLY A 98 -1.34 4.02 4.14
CA GLY A 98 -1.77 2.62 4.22
C GLY A 98 -1.89 2.06 5.63
N SER A 99 -0.89 2.25 6.51
CA SER A 99 -0.92 1.72 7.88
C SER A 99 -2.11 2.24 8.71
N VAL A 100 -2.46 3.51 8.54
CA VAL A 100 -3.62 4.11 9.23
C VAL A 100 -4.93 3.54 8.68
N ILE A 101 -5.01 3.40 7.36
CA ILE A 101 -6.20 2.88 6.69
C ILE A 101 -6.39 1.40 7.02
N ASP A 102 -5.32 0.61 7.01
CA ASP A 102 -5.36 -0.83 7.36
C ASP A 102 -5.78 -1.04 8.82
N THR A 103 -5.30 -0.18 9.74
CA THR A 103 -5.76 -0.18 11.14
C THR A 103 -7.26 0.12 11.21
N ALA A 104 -7.77 1.11 10.46
CA ALA A 104 -9.19 1.43 10.44
C ALA A 104 -10.02 0.25 9.90
N LYS A 105 -9.55 -0.43 8.85
CA LYS A 105 -10.21 -1.63 8.32
C LYS A 105 -10.25 -2.77 9.34
N ALA A 106 -9.14 -3.02 10.03
CA ALA A 106 -9.08 -4.04 11.08
C ALA A 106 -10.03 -3.72 12.25
N ILE A 107 -10.06 -2.47 12.69
CA ILE A 107 -11.02 -2.01 13.72
C ILE A 107 -12.45 -2.20 13.23
N SER A 108 -12.76 -1.83 11.99
CA SER A 108 -14.09 -2.02 11.39
C SER A 108 -14.54 -3.48 11.43
N LEU A 109 -13.65 -4.40 11.02
CA LEU A 109 -13.88 -5.85 11.02
C LEU A 109 -14.10 -6.42 12.44
N GLY A 110 -13.30 -5.96 13.41
CA GLY A 110 -13.34 -6.46 14.78
C GLY A 110 -14.45 -5.86 15.65
N SER A 111 -15.02 -4.72 15.27
CA SER A 111 -15.93 -3.96 16.14
C SER A 111 -17.19 -4.74 16.56
N TYR A 112 -17.76 -5.53 15.65
CA TYR A 112 -18.95 -6.37 15.90
C TYR A 112 -18.61 -7.85 16.11
N TYR A 113 -17.34 -8.24 15.95
CA TYR A 113 -16.92 -9.62 16.19
C TYR A 113 -16.67 -9.85 17.68
N PRO A 114 -17.28 -10.89 18.32
CA PRO A 114 -17.16 -11.10 19.76
C PRO A 114 -15.83 -11.70 20.21
N GLY A 115 -15.04 -12.26 19.25
CA GLY A 115 -13.72 -12.81 19.50
C GLY A 115 -12.59 -11.79 19.29
N GLY A 116 -11.35 -12.25 19.33
CA GLY A 116 -10.19 -11.44 18.99
C GLY A 116 -10.11 -11.23 17.46
N VAL A 117 -9.83 -10.01 17.02
CA VAL A 117 -9.80 -9.69 15.57
C VAL A 117 -8.79 -10.52 14.80
N TRP A 118 -7.76 -11.01 15.45
CA TRP A 118 -6.74 -11.88 14.82
C TRP A 118 -7.30 -13.21 14.29
N ASP A 119 -8.39 -13.73 14.88
CA ASP A 119 -9.09 -14.91 14.36
C ASP A 119 -9.57 -14.72 12.91
N LEU A 120 -9.92 -13.47 12.55
CA LEU A 120 -10.34 -13.12 11.19
C LEU A 120 -9.17 -13.20 10.21
N TYR A 121 -7.98 -12.73 10.63
CA TYR A 121 -6.75 -12.80 9.83
C TYR A 121 -6.23 -14.22 9.67
N GLU A 122 -6.46 -15.09 10.65
CA GLU A 122 -6.15 -16.52 10.57
C GLU A 122 -7.26 -17.35 9.90
N GLN A 123 -8.30 -16.70 9.37
CA GLN A 123 -9.44 -17.33 8.70
C GLN A 123 -10.21 -18.34 9.60
N LYS A 124 -10.08 -18.24 10.91
CA LYS A 124 -10.81 -19.05 11.90
C LYS A 124 -12.27 -18.63 12.02
N ALA A 125 -12.56 -17.39 11.67
CA ALA A 125 -13.90 -16.79 11.73
C ALA A 125 -14.10 -15.81 10.58
N LYS A 126 -15.34 -15.29 10.45
CA LYS A 126 -15.70 -14.22 9.51
C LYS A 126 -16.42 -13.10 10.24
N ALA A 127 -16.10 -11.86 9.91
CA ALA A 127 -16.84 -10.71 10.42
C ALA A 127 -18.29 -10.76 9.88
N THR A 128 -19.27 -10.46 10.74
CA THR A 128 -20.70 -10.42 10.36
C THR A 128 -21.08 -9.04 9.84
N GLU A 129 -20.66 -8.01 10.55
CA GLU A 129 -20.94 -6.60 10.26
C GLU A 129 -19.64 -5.80 10.29
N VAL A 130 -19.62 -4.64 9.62
CA VAL A 130 -18.47 -3.75 9.53
C VAL A 130 -18.90 -2.30 9.66
N LEU A 131 -18.05 -1.46 10.23
CA LEU A 131 -18.26 -0.02 10.25
C LEU A 131 -17.89 0.63 8.92
N PRO A 132 -18.59 1.68 8.48
CA PRO A 132 -18.19 2.46 7.33
C PRO A 132 -16.86 3.18 7.60
N ILE A 133 -16.05 3.33 6.54
CA ILE A 133 -14.74 3.97 6.59
C ILE A 133 -14.71 5.12 5.57
N GLY A 134 -14.25 6.29 6.01
CA GLY A 134 -13.82 7.39 5.14
C GLY A 134 -12.32 7.60 5.26
N VAL A 135 -11.69 8.10 4.20
CA VAL A 135 -10.24 8.33 4.16
C VAL A 135 -9.92 9.78 3.80
N VAL A 136 -8.94 10.35 4.47
CA VAL A 136 -8.17 11.53 4.03
C VAL A 136 -6.74 11.05 3.79
N LEU A 137 -6.38 10.91 2.52
CA LEU A 137 -5.08 10.34 2.14
C LEU A 137 -3.96 11.37 2.32
N THR A 138 -2.91 11.01 3.07
CA THR A 138 -1.74 11.87 3.30
C THR A 138 -0.42 11.25 2.80
N MET A 139 -0.46 10.05 2.25
CA MET A 139 0.68 9.36 1.65
C MET A 139 0.20 8.38 0.59
N ALA A 140 0.69 8.51 -0.62
CA ALA A 140 0.40 7.63 -1.74
C ALA A 140 1.34 6.41 -1.73
N ALA A 141 0.80 5.20 -1.76
CA ALA A 141 1.54 3.94 -1.88
C ALA A 141 0.60 2.75 -2.18
N THR A 142 -0.12 2.27 -1.17
CA THR A 142 -0.78 0.96 -1.10
C THR A 142 -2.15 0.88 -1.76
N ALA A 143 -2.72 1.99 -2.25
CA ALA A 143 -4.12 2.10 -2.67
C ALA A 143 -5.14 1.61 -1.62
N SER A 144 -4.78 1.57 -0.33
CA SER A 144 -5.67 1.09 0.72
C SER A 144 -6.95 1.94 0.84
N GLU A 145 -6.91 3.19 0.38
CA GLU A 145 -8.08 4.07 0.28
C GLU A 145 -9.15 3.58 -0.72
N ALA A 146 -8.81 2.64 -1.60
CA ALA A 146 -9.65 2.19 -2.71
C ALA A 146 -9.75 0.67 -2.87
N ASN A 147 -9.29 -0.08 -1.87
CA ASN A 147 -9.37 -1.55 -1.85
C ASN A 147 -9.86 -2.09 -0.51
N GLY A 148 -10.13 -3.39 -0.43
CA GLY A 148 -10.57 -4.08 0.79
C GLY A 148 -9.48 -4.87 1.50
N VAL A 149 -8.21 -4.61 1.21
CA VAL A 149 -7.07 -5.31 1.83
C VAL A 149 -6.67 -4.58 3.12
N SER A 150 -6.40 -5.34 4.16
CA SER A 150 -5.83 -4.86 5.43
C SER A 150 -4.71 -5.79 5.86
N VAL A 151 -3.55 -5.24 6.20
CA VAL A 151 -2.36 -6.00 6.63
C VAL A 151 -2.00 -5.58 8.04
N ILE A 152 -2.00 -6.52 8.99
CA ILE A 152 -1.72 -6.27 10.42
C ILE A 152 -0.59 -7.17 10.89
N TRP A 153 0.23 -6.63 11.77
CA TRP A 153 1.31 -7.35 12.44
C TRP A 153 0.91 -7.73 13.86
N ASN A 154 0.89 -9.04 14.12
CA ASN A 154 0.79 -9.59 15.47
C ASN A 154 2.19 -9.73 16.06
N GLU A 155 2.52 -8.85 17.00
CA GLU A 155 3.86 -8.78 17.59
C GLU A 155 4.15 -9.98 18.51
N GLU A 156 3.13 -10.53 19.18
CA GLU A 156 3.30 -11.69 20.08
C GLU A 156 3.67 -12.94 19.30
N GLN A 157 3.07 -13.13 18.11
CA GLN A 157 3.37 -14.25 17.22
C GLN A 157 4.51 -13.94 16.26
N ASN A 158 4.97 -12.68 16.22
CA ASN A 158 5.88 -12.15 15.21
C ASN A 158 5.45 -12.53 13.79
N ARG A 159 4.20 -12.26 13.46
CA ARG A 159 3.55 -12.67 12.22
C ARG A 159 2.75 -11.54 11.61
N LYS A 160 2.98 -11.27 10.30
CA LYS A 160 2.26 -10.28 9.52
C LYS A 160 1.27 -11.00 8.59
N CYS A 161 -0.01 -10.66 8.68
CA CYS A 161 -1.05 -11.28 7.87
C CYS A 161 -1.88 -10.24 7.13
N ALA A 162 -2.27 -10.60 5.91
CA ALA A 162 -3.22 -9.87 5.10
C ALA A 162 -4.61 -10.51 5.20
N LEU A 163 -5.66 -9.67 5.20
CA LEU A 163 -7.05 -10.07 5.07
C LEU A 163 -7.70 -9.22 3.99
N THR A 164 -8.51 -9.85 3.14
CA THR A 164 -9.27 -9.17 2.10
C THR A 164 -10.77 -9.32 2.36
N ASP A 165 -11.47 -8.19 2.46
CA ASP A 165 -12.93 -8.14 2.58
C ASP A 165 -13.46 -6.90 1.86
N ALA A 166 -14.28 -7.10 0.83
CA ALA A 166 -14.81 -5.99 0.02
C ALA A 166 -15.67 -5.01 0.84
N ARG A 167 -16.22 -5.43 1.98
CA ARG A 167 -17.08 -4.60 2.83
C ARG A 167 -16.32 -3.47 3.52
N VAL A 168 -15.00 -3.66 3.77
CA VAL A 168 -14.13 -2.63 4.36
C VAL A 168 -13.45 -1.74 3.33
N CYS A 169 -13.80 -1.85 2.04
CA CYS A 169 -13.47 -0.79 1.09
C CYS A 169 -14.03 0.54 1.60
N PRO A 170 -13.20 1.60 1.69
CA PRO A 170 -13.66 2.91 2.14
C PRO A 170 -14.86 3.41 1.32
N LYS A 171 -15.81 4.05 1.97
CA LYS A 171 -16.97 4.64 1.31
C LYS A 171 -16.62 5.87 0.50
N PHE A 172 -15.63 6.62 0.97
CA PHE A 172 -15.05 7.74 0.26
C PHE A 172 -13.57 7.92 0.58
N ALA A 173 -12.83 8.50 -0.35
CA ALA A 173 -11.44 8.90 -0.20
C ALA A 173 -11.26 10.36 -0.65
N LEU A 174 -10.74 11.18 0.25
CA LEU A 174 -10.41 12.58 0.02
C LEU A 174 -8.92 12.68 -0.25
N MET A 175 -8.56 13.05 -1.45
CA MET A 175 -7.21 12.96 -2.00
C MET A 175 -6.73 14.34 -2.45
N ASN A 176 -6.16 15.10 -1.52
CA ASN A 176 -5.47 16.35 -1.81
C ASN A 176 -3.96 16.09 -1.90
N PRO A 177 -3.32 16.22 -3.09
CA PRO A 177 -1.90 15.99 -3.25
C PRO A 177 -1.01 16.87 -2.34
N GLU A 178 -1.47 18.06 -1.97
CA GLU A 178 -0.75 18.98 -1.10
C GLU A 178 -0.53 18.41 0.31
N LEU A 179 -1.40 17.50 0.76
CA LEU A 179 -1.22 16.83 2.06
C LEU A 179 -0.01 15.87 2.06
N THR A 180 0.54 15.56 0.90
CA THR A 180 1.74 14.71 0.76
C THR A 180 3.06 15.49 0.70
N TYR A 181 3.05 16.82 0.60
CA TYR A 181 4.27 17.64 0.46
C TYR A 181 5.26 17.48 1.61
N THR A 182 4.76 17.15 2.80
CA THR A 182 5.58 16.95 3.99
C THR A 182 6.03 15.51 4.23
N VAL A 183 5.71 14.59 3.32
CA VAL A 183 6.17 13.20 3.42
C VAL A 183 7.69 13.18 3.17
N PRO A 184 8.49 12.59 4.08
CA PRO A 184 9.93 12.50 3.90
C PRO A 184 10.33 11.81 2.59
N ALA A 185 11.44 12.24 1.99
CA ALA A 185 11.95 11.72 0.72
C ALA A 185 12.08 10.18 0.73
N ARG A 186 12.61 9.61 1.82
CA ARG A 186 12.75 8.15 2.00
C ARG A 186 11.39 7.43 1.94
N GLN A 187 10.36 7.98 2.61
CA GLN A 187 9.02 7.38 2.58
C GLN A 187 8.34 7.60 1.22
N THR A 188 8.57 8.73 0.57
CA THR A 188 8.10 8.97 -0.80
C THR A 188 8.71 7.95 -1.75
N ALA A 189 10.04 7.73 -1.70
CA ALA A 189 10.71 6.74 -2.54
C ALA A 189 10.20 5.32 -2.26
N ALA A 190 10.14 4.90 -1.00
CA ALA A 190 9.65 3.59 -0.60
C ALA A 190 8.19 3.35 -1.05
N GLY A 191 7.30 4.35 -0.85
CA GLY A 191 5.91 4.27 -1.30
C GLY A 191 5.79 4.21 -2.83
N SER A 192 6.64 4.92 -3.56
CA SER A 192 6.64 4.86 -5.03
C SER A 192 7.13 3.51 -5.55
N LEU A 193 8.11 2.88 -4.88
CA LEU A 193 8.51 1.50 -5.20
C LEU A 193 7.40 0.49 -4.91
N ASP A 194 6.57 0.73 -3.90
CA ASP A 194 5.39 -0.09 -3.63
C ASP A 194 4.34 0.05 -4.76
N ILE A 195 4.10 1.27 -5.25
CA ILE A 195 3.25 1.51 -6.44
C ILE A 195 3.78 0.73 -7.65
N PHE A 196 5.08 0.83 -7.92
CA PHE A 196 5.74 0.12 -9.00
C PHE A 196 5.57 -1.40 -8.84
N ALA A 197 5.78 -1.93 -7.63
CA ALA A 197 5.66 -3.34 -7.34
C ALA A 197 4.24 -3.88 -7.59
N HIS A 198 3.21 -3.16 -7.17
CA HIS A 198 1.84 -3.54 -7.41
C HIS A 198 1.53 -3.69 -8.92
N ALA A 199 1.99 -2.75 -9.74
CA ALA A 199 1.81 -2.85 -11.19
C ALA A 199 2.66 -3.97 -11.78
N PHE A 200 3.91 -4.11 -11.35
CA PHE A 200 4.83 -5.14 -11.80
C PHE A 200 4.29 -6.55 -11.52
N GLU A 201 3.84 -6.83 -10.29
CA GLU A 201 3.35 -8.16 -9.92
C GLU A 201 1.99 -8.51 -10.55
N ARG A 202 1.25 -7.52 -11.03
CA ARG A 202 0.10 -7.75 -11.93
C ARG A 202 0.52 -7.99 -13.37
N TYR A 203 1.56 -7.30 -13.84
CA TYR A 203 2.10 -7.44 -15.19
C TYR A 203 2.65 -8.86 -15.44
N ILE A 204 3.32 -9.46 -14.44
CA ILE A 204 3.97 -10.76 -14.59
C ILE A 204 3.02 -11.96 -14.56
N VAL A 205 1.75 -11.79 -14.21
CA VAL A 205 0.76 -12.89 -14.18
C VAL A 205 0.39 -13.31 -15.59
N ARG A 206 0.79 -14.51 -15.98
CA ARG A 206 0.59 -15.05 -17.33
C ARG A 206 -0.80 -15.62 -17.59
N SER A 207 -1.46 -16.11 -16.52
CA SER A 207 -2.80 -16.71 -16.64
C SER A 207 -3.88 -15.70 -17.10
N GLN A 208 -3.55 -14.41 -17.15
CA GLN A 208 -4.44 -13.32 -17.52
C GLN A 208 -3.85 -12.44 -18.64
N GLU A 209 -3.48 -13.01 -19.75
CA GLU A 209 -3.02 -12.24 -20.90
C GLU A 209 -4.08 -11.19 -21.34
N GLY A 210 -3.65 -9.94 -21.49
CA GLY A 210 -4.50 -8.85 -21.95
C GLY A 210 -3.68 -7.62 -22.33
N VAL A 211 -3.77 -7.21 -23.58
CA VAL A 211 -3.05 -6.04 -24.11
C VAL A 211 -3.33 -4.78 -23.30
N LEU A 212 -4.59 -4.55 -22.92
CA LEU A 212 -4.97 -3.38 -22.12
C LEU A 212 -4.33 -3.41 -20.72
N ARG A 213 -4.34 -4.57 -20.05
CA ARG A 213 -3.71 -4.74 -18.74
C ARG A 213 -2.21 -4.45 -18.81
N ASP A 214 -1.53 -5.02 -19.80
CA ASP A 214 -0.09 -4.82 -19.98
C ASP A 214 0.22 -3.33 -20.16
N HIS A 215 -0.49 -2.63 -21.06
CA HIS A 215 -0.30 -1.20 -21.28
C HIS A 215 -0.59 -0.36 -20.01
N LEU A 216 -1.62 -0.70 -19.24
CA LEU A 216 -1.92 0.01 -17.98
C LEU A 216 -0.81 -0.21 -16.95
N CYS A 217 -0.33 -1.44 -16.78
CA CYS A 217 0.78 -1.75 -15.88
C CYS A 217 2.07 -1.04 -16.32
N GLU A 218 2.41 -1.09 -17.63
CA GLU A 218 3.57 -0.41 -18.18
C GLU A 218 3.49 1.11 -17.94
N SER A 219 2.34 1.73 -18.21
CA SER A 219 2.13 3.17 -17.97
C SER A 219 2.29 3.55 -16.51
N ILE A 220 1.75 2.75 -15.58
CA ILE A 220 1.89 2.99 -14.13
C ILE A 220 3.37 2.93 -13.71
N MET A 221 4.10 1.90 -14.17
CA MET A 221 5.52 1.76 -13.85
C MET A 221 6.35 2.89 -14.43
N GLN A 222 6.07 3.31 -15.69
CA GLN A 222 6.75 4.43 -16.34
C GLN A 222 6.46 5.75 -15.63
N THR A 223 5.21 6.01 -15.21
CA THR A 223 4.87 7.21 -14.43
C THR A 223 5.67 7.27 -13.13
N VAL A 224 5.86 6.14 -12.42
CA VAL A 224 6.72 6.12 -11.23
C VAL A 224 8.18 6.44 -11.57
N ILE A 225 8.71 5.90 -12.67
CA ILE A 225 10.08 6.16 -13.11
C ILE A 225 10.30 7.64 -13.46
N GLU A 226 9.32 8.27 -14.07
CA GLU A 226 9.38 9.67 -14.49
C GLU A 226 9.16 10.65 -13.33
N GLU A 227 8.13 10.42 -12.51
CA GLU A 227 7.67 11.40 -11.53
C GLU A 227 8.37 11.30 -10.16
N LEU A 228 8.86 10.11 -9.77
CA LEU A 228 9.55 9.98 -8.49
C LEU A 228 10.80 10.87 -8.40
N PRO A 229 11.70 10.92 -9.40
CA PRO A 229 12.84 11.85 -9.37
C PRO A 229 12.42 13.33 -9.28
N VAL A 230 11.33 13.72 -9.96
CA VAL A 230 10.78 15.08 -9.91
C VAL A 230 10.35 15.44 -8.49
N VAL A 231 9.58 14.54 -7.85
CA VAL A 231 9.08 14.75 -6.48
C VAL A 231 10.20 14.70 -5.44
N LEU A 232 11.26 13.92 -5.67
CA LEU A 232 12.42 13.90 -4.78
C LEU A 232 13.25 15.18 -4.88
N ALA A 233 13.32 15.78 -6.07
CA ALA A 233 14.01 17.05 -6.30
C ALA A 233 13.19 18.25 -5.79
N ASP A 234 11.87 18.23 -5.98
CA ASP A 234 10.92 19.22 -5.45
C ASP A 234 9.76 18.53 -4.73
N PRO A 235 9.85 18.38 -3.38
CA PRO A 235 8.80 17.73 -2.59
C PRO A 235 7.43 18.40 -2.68
N ALA A 236 7.35 19.65 -3.12
CA ALA A 236 6.12 20.41 -3.30
C ALA A 236 5.65 20.48 -4.77
N SER A 237 6.27 19.71 -5.68
CA SER A 237 5.79 19.58 -7.06
C SER A 237 4.35 19.10 -7.07
N LYS A 238 3.43 19.98 -7.43
CA LYS A 238 1.99 19.71 -7.46
C LYS A 238 1.66 18.64 -8.50
N GLU A 239 2.23 18.77 -9.68
CA GLU A 239 2.05 17.83 -10.79
C GLU A 239 2.57 16.45 -10.40
N GLY A 240 3.83 16.34 -9.99
CA GLY A 240 4.44 15.05 -9.62
C GLY A 240 3.72 14.36 -8.45
N ARG A 241 3.31 15.13 -7.42
CA ARG A 241 2.52 14.57 -6.31
C ARG A 241 1.14 14.11 -6.74
N SER A 242 0.51 14.83 -7.67
CA SER A 242 -0.80 14.45 -8.22
C SER A 242 -0.71 13.19 -9.03
N GLU A 243 0.29 13.08 -9.90
CA GLU A 243 0.53 11.89 -10.72
C GLU A 243 0.83 10.67 -9.85
N LEU A 244 1.75 10.77 -8.90
CA LEU A 244 2.06 9.65 -8.00
C LEU A 244 0.85 9.24 -7.15
N MET A 245 0.04 10.20 -6.66
CA MET A 245 -1.13 9.89 -5.84
C MET A 245 -2.21 9.14 -6.64
N TRP A 246 -2.50 9.58 -7.86
CA TRP A 246 -3.48 8.91 -8.70
C TRP A 246 -2.96 7.55 -9.18
N THR A 247 -1.69 7.49 -9.58
CA THR A 247 -1.02 6.25 -10.00
C THR A 247 -1.05 5.19 -8.91
N ALA A 248 -0.84 5.58 -7.63
CA ALA A 248 -0.95 4.67 -6.49
C ALA A 248 -2.33 4.01 -6.40
N THR A 249 -3.39 4.83 -6.48
CA THR A 249 -4.77 4.32 -6.46
C THR A 249 -5.02 3.37 -7.63
N MET A 250 -4.58 3.72 -8.83
CA MET A 250 -4.74 2.86 -10.02
C MET A 250 -4.01 1.52 -9.86
N ALA A 251 -2.79 1.52 -9.32
CA ALA A 251 -1.94 0.34 -9.24
C ALA A 251 -2.55 -0.81 -8.43
N HIS A 252 -3.32 -0.53 -7.37
CA HIS A 252 -3.81 -1.59 -6.47
C HIS A 252 -5.28 -1.46 -6.05
N SER A 253 -6.11 -0.77 -6.83
CA SER A 253 -7.57 -0.70 -6.64
C SER A 253 -8.36 -1.74 -7.44
N ASN A 254 -7.70 -2.72 -8.03
CA ASN A 254 -8.25 -3.69 -8.98
C ASN A 254 -8.71 -3.13 -10.34
N MET A 255 -8.50 -1.84 -10.61
CA MET A 255 -8.90 -1.23 -11.90
C MET A 255 -8.10 -1.77 -13.10
N ILE A 256 -6.87 -2.23 -12.87
CA ILE A 256 -5.99 -2.77 -13.91
C ILE A 256 -6.00 -4.30 -14.03
N GLY A 257 -6.71 -4.99 -13.13
CA GLY A 257 -6.80 -6.45 -13.11
C GLY A 257 -6.96 -6.97 -11.69
N PHE A 258 -7.43 -8.20 -11.56
CA PHE A 258 -7.86 -8.78 -10.28
C PHE A 258 -6.80 -9.66 -9.63
N GLU A 259 -5.86 -10.20 -10.40
CA GLU A 259 -4.84 -11.11 -9.89
C GLU A 259 -3.46 -10.50 -10.03
N GLY A 260 -2.60 -10.73 -9.04
CA GLY A 260 -1.17 -10.45 -9.02
C GLY A 260 -0.43 -11.68 -8.53
N ASP A 261 0.82 -11.84 -8.90
CA ASP A 261 1.68 -12.91 -8.40
C ASP A 261 2.01 -12.69 -6.92
N TYR A 262 2.26 -11.45 -6.52
CA TYR A 262 2.60 -10.99 -5.16
C TYR A 262 3.74 -11.75 -4.46
N ALA A 263 4.63 -12.40 -5.22
CA ALA A 263 5.78 -13.11 -4.66
C ALA A 263 6.76 -12.17 -3.94
N CYS A 264 7.10 -11.04 -4.56
CA CYS A 264 7.95 -10.04 -3.92
C CYS A 264 7.30 -9.45 -2.67
N HIS A 265 5.97 -9.22 -2.70
CA HIS A 265 5.23 -8.76 -1.53
C HIS A 265 5.27 -9.78 -0.40
N ALA A 266 5.04 -11.06 -0.66
CA ALA A 266 5.08 -12.12 0.34
C ALA A 266 6.46 -12.19 1.02
N VAL A 267 7.54 -12.16 0.24
CA VAL A 267 8.91 -12.18 0.79
C VAL A 267 9.24 -10.87 1.52
N SER A 268 8.71 -9.72 1.07
CA SER A 268 8.93 -8.43 1.73
C SER A 268 8.39 -8.39 3.16
N HIS A 269 7.29 -9.11 3.43
CA HIS A 269 6.78 -9.25 4.80
C HIS A 269 7.80 -9.92 5.71
N ILE A 270 8.47 -10.97 5.22
CA ILE A 270 9.53 -11.67 5.96
C ILE A 270 10.74 -10.74 6.20
N PHE A 271 11.08 -9.91 5.21
CA PHE A 271 12.15 -8.92 5.37
C PHE A 271 11.79 -7.86 6.43
N THR A 272 10.53 -7.42 6.49
CA THR A 272 10.05 -6.56 7.56
C THR A 272 10.18 -7.22 8.93
N GLU A 273 9.77 -8.49 9.05
CA GLU A 273 9.84 -9.24 10.30
C GLU A 273 11.27 -9.52 10.80
N LEU A 274 12.20 -9.81 9.88
CA LEU A 274 13.57 -10.17 10.23
C LEU A 274 14.51 -8.97 10.38
N PHE A 275 14.28 -7.91 9.60
CA PHE A 275 15.22 -6.79 9.47
C PHE A 275 14.61 -5.44 9.87
N GLY A 276 13.30 -5.36 10.14
CA GLY A 276 12.64 -4.10 10.48
C GLY A 276 12.57 -3.11 9.33
N LEU A 277 12.78 -3.55 8.08
CA LEU A 277 12.65 -2.72 6.89
C LEU A 277 11.20 -2.29 6.68
N SER A 278 11.00 -1.08 6.19
CA SER A 278 9.68 -0.72 5.68
C SER A 278 9.34 -1.56 4.43
N HIS A 279 8.05 -1.67 4.12
CA HIS A 279 7.58 -2.51 3.03
C HIS A 279 8.24 -2.16 1.69
N GLY A 280 8.21 -0.88 1.31
CA GLY A 280 8.82 -0.43 0.05
C GLY A 280 10.34 -0.56 0.01
N GLU A 281 11.03 -0.47 1.16
CA GLU A 281 12.48 -0.73 1.24
C GLU A 281 12.81 -2.21 1.04
N ALA A 282 12.00 -3.10 1.59
CA ALA A 282 12.13 -4.53 1.32
C ALA A 282 11.92 -4.84 -0.16
N LEU A 283 10.91 -4.24 -0.79
CA LEU A 283 10.65 -4.37 -2.23
C LEU A 283 11.80 -3.81 -3.08
N ALA A 284 12.41 -2.69 -2.68
CA ALA A 284 13.56 -2.10 -3.37
C ALA A 284 14.77 -3.05 -3.46
N ILE A 285 14.94 -3.90 -2.46
CA ILE A 285 15.99 -4.94 -2.44
C ILE A 285 15.56 -6.18 -3.24
N LEU A 286 14.31 -6.61 -3.08
CA LEU A 286 13.83 -7.88 -3.63
C LEU A 286 13.58 -7.83 -5.13
N MET A 287 12.93 -6.77 -5.64
CA MET A 287 12.48 -6.73 -7.03
C MET A 287 13.60 -6.80 -8.06
N PRO A 288 14.72 -6.05 -7.95
CA PRO A 288 15.80 -6.17 -8.91
C PRO A 288 16.45 -7.57 -8.88
N ALA A 289 16.58 -8.17 -7.69
CA ALA A 289 17.10 -9.53 -7.54
C ALA A 289 16.15 -10.56 -8.17
N TRP A 290 14.84 -10.39 -7.97
CA TRP A 290 13.80 -11.18 -8.63
C TRP A 290 13.90 -11.06 -10.16
N CYS A 291 13.99 -9.85 -10.70
CA CYS A 291 14.14 -9.63 -12.14
C CYS A 291 15.41 -10.28 -12.70
N CYS A 292 16.51 -10.22 -11.97
CA CYS A 292 17.76 -10.89 -12.36
C CYS A 292 17.57 -12.41 -12.45
N MET A 293 16.92 -13.02 -11.47
CA MET A 293 16.60 -14.45 -11.47
C MET A 293 15.66 -14.82 -12.62
N MET A 294 14.62 -14.02 -12.83
CA MET A 294 13.63 -14.25 -13.89
C MET A 294 14.21 -14.08 -15.29
N SER A 295 15.23 -13.22 -15.47
CA SER A 295 15.94 -13.09 -16.74
C SER A 295 16.56 -14.39 -17.22
N SER A 296 16.95 -15.27 -16.30
CA SER A 296 17.47 -16.60 -16.65
C SER A 296 16.37 -17.64 -16.87
N ARG A 297 15.21 -17.49 -16.20
CA ARG A 297 14.10 -18.46 -16.26
C ARG A 297 13.12 -18.17 -17.38
N GLU A 298 12.87 -16.90 -17.62
CA GLU A 298 11.83 -16.39 -18.52
C GLU A 298 12.34 -15.22 -19.38
N PRO A 299 13.39 -15.45 -20.18
CA PRO A 299 14.08 -14.38 -20.89
C PRO A 299 13.18 -13.59 -21.84
N GLU A 300 12.27 -14.24 -22.58
CA GLU A 300 11.38 -13.56 -23.53
C GLU A 300 10.45 -12.57 -22.84
N PHE A 301 9.90 -12.96 -21.69
CA PHE A 301 9.06 -12.07 -20.90
C PHE A 301 9.88 -10.89 -20.35
N MET A 302 11.05 -11.17 -19.78
CA MET A 302 11.90 -10.14 -19.20
C MET A 302 12.46 -9.17 -20.25
N LYS A 303 12.74 -9.63 -21.46
CA LYS A 303 13.08 -8.74 -22.59
C LYS A 303 11.93 -7.75 -22.88
N LYS A 304 10.69 -8.24 -22.98
CA LYS A 304 9.52 -7.38 -23.17
C LYS A 304 9.43 -6.35 -22.04
N PHE A 305 9.49 -6.78 -20.78
CA PHE A 305 9.44 -5.90 -19.61
C PHE A 305 10.52 -4.82 -19.64
N PHE A 306 11.77 -5.22 -19.85
CA PHE A 306 12.88 -4.28 -19.85
C PHE A 306 12.86 -3.32 -21.06
N SER A 307 12.45 -3.79 -22.24
CA SER A 307 12.32 -2.92 -23.42
C SER A 307 11.18 -1.91 -23.25
N HIS A 308 10.02 -2.36 -22.76
CA HIS A 308 8.84 -1.49 -22.68
C HIS A 308 8.92 -0.53 -21.49
N VAL A 309 9.30 -1.01 -20.32
CA VAL A 309 9.27 -0.20 -19.08
C VAL A 309 10.58 0.56 -18.88
N TRP A 310 11.72 -0.05 -19.17
CA TRP A 310 13.02 0.51 -18.88
C TRP A 310 13.74 1.06 -20.13
N HIS A 311 13.15 0.90 -21.30
CA HIS A 311 13.77 1.26 -22.58
C HIS A 311 15.19 0.69 -22.70
N ALA A 312 15.34 -0.57 -22.25
CA ALA A 312 16.63 -1.26 -22.31
C ALA A 312 17.02 -1.61 -23.74
N GLU A 313 18.29 -1.50 -24.02
CA GLU A 313 18.88 -1.74 -25.35
C GLU A 313 20.03 -2.72 -25.23
N GLY A 314 20.28 -3.50 -26.31
CA GLY A 314 21.41 -4.42 -26.37
C GLY A 314 21.66 -4.93 -27.77
N GLY A 315 22.91 -5.36 -28.05
CA GLY A 315 23.27 -5.97 -29.32
C GLY A 315 22.80 -7.42 -29.46
N ASP A 316 22.46 -8.04 -28.34
CA ASP A 316 21.86 -9.36 -28.24
C ASP A 316 20.94 -9.41 -26.98
N ASP A 317 20.28 -10.55 -26.79
CA ASP A 317 19.30 -10.76 -25.72
C ASP A 317 19.93 -10.63 -24.33
N GLU A 318 21.13 -11.16 -24.13
CA GLU A 318 21.84 -11.11 -22.86
C GLU A 318 22.21 -9.66 -22.49
N ALA A 319 22.73 -8.91 -23.45
CA ALA A 319 23.08 -7.50 -23.26
C ALA A 319 21.84 -6.65 -22.92
N LEU A 320 20.71 -6.88 -23.58
CA LEU A 320 19.44 -6.19 -23.31
C LEU A 320 18.95 -6.49 -21.88
N LEU A 321 18.91 -7.76 -21.46
CA LEU A 321 18.48 -8.16 -20.14
C LEU A 321 19.36 -7.53 -19.06
N TRP A 322 20.69 -7.53 -19.24
CA TRP A 322 21.64 -6.90 -18.33
C TRP A 322 21.51 -5.38 -18.28
N ASP A 323 21.24 -4.72 -19.41
CA ASP A 323 20.98 -3.28 -19.41
C ASP A 323 19.72 -2.94 -18.62
N GLY A 324 18.64 -3.71 -18.79
CA GLY A 324 17.40 -3.54 -18.03
C GLY A 324 17.60 -3.70 -16.52
N VAL A 325 18.27 -4.77 -16.09
CA VAL A 325 18.60 -5.00 -14.67
C VAL A 325 19.41 -3.84 -14.11
N LYS A 326 20.45 -3.38 -14.83
CA LYS A 326 21.27 -2.25 -14.40
C LYS A 326 20.50 -0.94 -14.30
N ARG A 327 19.58 -0.67 -15.23
CA ARG A 327 18.72 0.52 -15.18
C ARG A 327 17.84 0.51 -13.94
N PHE A 328 17.24 -0.64 -13.60
CA PHE A 328 16.43 -0.79 -12.41
C PHE A 328 17.24 -0.54 -11.12
N TYR A 329 18.40 -1.20 -10.97
CA TYR A 329 19.28 -0.95 -9.81
C TYR A 329 19.68 0.53 -9.69
N ARG A 330 20.07 1.16 -10.80
CA ARG A 330 20.46 2.58 -10.83
C ARG A 330 19.33 3.49 -10.43
N PHE A 331 18.12 3.21 -10.91
CA PHE A 331 16.93 3.98 -10.55
C PHE A 331 16.70 3.95 -9.03
N ILE A 332 16.64 2.76 -8.43
CA ILE A 332 16.42 2.62 -6.98
C ILE A 332 17.50 3.34 -6.19
N SER A 333 18.78 3.13 -6.54
CA SER A 333 19.90 3.81 -5.88
C SER A 333 19.83 5.33 -6.04
N SER A 334 19.43 5.85 -7.20
CA SER A 334 19.28 7.28 -7.44
C SER A 334 18.14 7.91 -6.62
N CYS A 335 17.15 7.11 -6.22
CA CYS A 335 16.06 7.51 -5.33
C CYS A 335 16.43 7.41 -3.85
N GLY A 336 17.68 7.07 -3.52
CA GLY A 336 18.21 7.02 -2.14
C GLY A 336 17.80 5.78 -1.35
N LEU A 337 17.36 4.72 -2.02
CA LEU A 337 17.03 3.43 -1.40
C LEU A 337 18.17 2.42 -1.58
N ALA A 338 18.35 1.54 -0.58
CA ALA A 338 19.25 0.40 -0.67
C ALA A 338 18.72 -0.63 -1.66
N THR A 339 19.64 -1.23 -2.44
CA THR A 339 19.33 -2.30 -3.39
C THR A 339 19.78 -3.67 -2.92
N THR A 340 20.47 -3.71 -1.78
CA THR A 340 20.95 -4.94 -1.13
C THR A 340 20.79 -4.85 0.38
N LEU A 341 20.66 -6.00 1.05
CA LEU A 341 20.65 -6.05 2.52
C LEU A 341 21.92 -5.44 3.12
N LYS A 342 23.08 -5.61 2.45
CA LYS A 342 24.33 -5.01 2.89
C LYS A 342 24.30 -3.49 2.87
N GLU A 343 23.77 -2.87 1.83
CA GLU A 343 23.58 -1.42 1.74
C GLU A 343 22.59 -0.92 2.79
N ALA A 344 21.59 -1.73 3.12
CA ALA A 344 20.63 -1.45 4.20
C ALA A 344 21.23 -1.65 5.61
N GLY A 345 22.51 -2.03 5.72
CA GLY A 345 23.25 -2.17 6.99
C GLY A 345 23.26 -3.59 7.57
N PHE A 346 22.71 -4.57 6.89
CA PHE A 346 22.67 -5.97 7.34
C PHE A 346 23.83 -6.75 6.75
N ILE A 347 24.87 -6.94 7.56
CA ILE A 347 26.09 -7.69 7.21
C ILE A 347 25.98 -9.10 7.83
N ASN A 348 26.44 -10.13 7.11
CA ASN A 348 26.39 -11.53 7.55
C ASN A 348 24.97 -12.07 7.78
N VAL A 349 24.09 -11.84 6.81
CA VAL A 349 22.71 -12.37 6.84
C VAL A 349 22.75 -13.90 6.71
N ASP A 350 22.07 -14.56 7.64
CA ASP A 350 21.82 -16.00 7.59
C ASP A 350 20.71 -16.27 6.54
N THR A 351 21.15 -16.65 5.35
CA THR A 351 20.25 -16.92 4.21
C THR A 351 19.40 -18.16 4.44
N ASP A 352 19.87 -19.15 5.20
CA ASP A 352 19.12 -20.36 5.50
C ASP A 352 17.93 -20.01 6.41
N ARG A 353 18.17 -19.18 7.42
CA ARG A 353 17.11 -18.66 8.29
C ARG A 353 16.04 -17.86 7.51
N VAL A 354 16.45 -17.04 6.54
CA VAL A 354 15.52 -16.30 5.68
C VAL A 354 14.69 -17.29 4.85
N THR A 355 15.35 -18.25 4.22
CA THR A 355 14.72 -19.28 3.39
C THR A 355 13.75 -20.13 4.20
N ASP A 356 14.15 -20.62 5.37
CA ASP A 356 13.29 -21.39 6.26
C ASP A 356 12.03 -20.60 6.63
N LYS A 357 12.18 -19.31 6.96
CA LYS A 357 11.04 -18.46 7.31
C LYS A 357 10.11 -18.23 6.11
N VAL A 358 10.65 -18.05 4.92
CA VAL A 358 9.88 -17.93 3.68
C VAL A 358 9.09 -19.22 3.39
N LEU A 359 9.71 -20.39 3.59
CA LEU A 359 9.10 -21.70 3.32
C LEU A 359 8.15 -22.16 4.44
N GLN A 360 8.29 -21.68 5.67
CA GLN A 360 7.39 -21.96 6.79
C GLN A 360 6.07 -21.17 6.72
N GLY A 361 6.01 -20.11 5.90
CA GLY A 361 4.75 -19.47 5.55
C GLY A 361 3.88 -20.45 4.74
N GLU A 362 2.57 -20.37 4.90
CA GLU A 362 1.57 -21.29 4.30
C GLU A 362 1.58 -21.37 2.76
N THR A 363 2.46 -20.64 2.09
CA THR A 363 2.64 -20.67 0.65
C THR A 363 3.73 -21.67 0.27
N GLN A 364 3.33 -22.90 -0.04
CA GLN A 364 4.21 -23.88 -0.68
C GLN A 364 4.70 -23.44 -2.07
N PHE A 365 4.14 -22.36 -2.61
CA PHE A 365 4.49 -21.75 -3.89
C PHE A 365 4.52 -20.22 -3.75
N ILE A 366 5.70 -19.65 -3.84
CA ILE A 366 5.89 -18.20 -3.96
C ILE A 366 6.08 -17.92 -5.45
N GLY A 367 5.04 -17.39 -6.08
CA GLY A 367 5.02 -17.14 -7.52
C GLY A 367 4.74 -18.38 -8.35
N GLY A 368 3.99 -18.25 -9.41
CA GLY A 368 3.68 -19.35 -10.31
C GLY A 368 2.26 -19.33 -10.81
N GLY A 369 1.76 -18.14 -11.15
CA GLY A 369 0.52 -18.00 -11.91
C GLY A 369 0.72 -18.27 -13.39
#